data_8d94bb6db0f8c58d8db8c4ad19d9053c
#
_entry.id   8d94bb6db0f8c58d8db8c4ad19d9053c
#
_cell.length_a   1.000
_cell.length_b   1.000
_cell.length_c   1.000
_cell.angle_alpha   90.00
_cell.angle_beta   90.00
_cell.angle_gamma   90.00
#
_symmetry.space_group_name_H-M   'P 1'
#
loop_
_entity.id
_entity.type
_entity.pdbx_description
1 polymer ?
#
loop_
_entity_poly.entity_id
_entity_poly.type
_entity_poly.pdbx_seq_one_letter_code
_entity_poly.pdbx_strand_id
1 'polypeptide(L)'
;VQISALEEVGVETRGNYYDHAGALKDMVQNHLLQIMSIVAVDDPTGNMNEQQLAVLKQLRPVSELKIQDTLLLGQYEGYREELHVDPTSTTETFAGLKLFIDNERWQGVPFYIRTGKKMARREIEVKITFKRQREDLDPNVLVIKIQPTEGVYLEFNIKTPGEDSITKAQMDFCQNCNLIFK
;
A
#
# COMPACT_ATOMS: atom_id res chain seq x y z
N VAL A 1 -0.51 -0.09 8.77
CA VAL A 1 -1.13 0.05 7.44
C VAL A 1 -0.12 -0.40 6.39
N GLN A 2 -0.57 -1.14 5.38
CA GLN A 2 0.25 -1.57 4.24
C GLN A 2 -0.43 -1.13 2.95
N ILE A 3 0.33 -0.55 2.03
CA ILE A 3 -0.14 -0.10 0.72
C ILE A 3 0.77 -0.72 -0.34
N SER A 4 0.22 -1.51 -1.22
CA SER A 4 0.97 -2.22 -2.26
C SER A 4 0.48 -1.81 -3.65
N ALA A 5 1.42 -1.58 -4.58
CA ALA A 5 1.15 -1.44 -6.01
C ALA A 5 2.20 -2.24 -6.78
N LEU A 6 1.86 -3.44 -7.16
CA LEU A 6 2.77 -4.41 -7.79
C LEU A 6 2.34 -4.66 -9.24
N GLU A 7 3.31 -4.72 -10.15
CA GLU A 7 3.10 -4.96 -11.57
C GLU A 7 3.90 -6.20 -12.02
N GLU A 8 3.26 -7.09 -12.78
CA GLU A 8 3.93 -8.29 -13.34
C GLU A 8 4.85 -7.93 -14.52
N VAL A 9 4.53 -6.85 -15.22
CA VAL A 9 5.28 -6.39 -16.38
C VAL A 9 6.53 -5.60 -16.01
N GLY A 10 7.52 -5.58 -16.87
CA GLY A 10 8.72 -4.71 -16.77
C GLY A 10 8.44 -3.28 -17.24
N VAL A 11 9.50 -2.59 -17.65
CA VAL A 11 9.38 -1.24 -18.22
C VAL A 11 8.99 -1.22 -19.68
N GLU A 12 9.18 -2.35 -20.39
CA GLU A 12 8.81 -2.54 -21.79
C GLU A 12 9.32 -1.37 -22.68
N THR A 13 8.42 -0.68 -23.37
CA THR A 13 8.76 0.46 -24.24
C THR A 13 9.03 1.77 -23.49
N ARG A 14 8.84 1.81 -22.17
CA ARG A 14 8.98 3.01 -21.33
C ARG A 14 10.37 3.19 -20.72
N GLY A 15 11.37 2.41 -21.14
CA GLY A 15 12.72 2.43 -20.56
C GLY A 15 13.29 3.84 -20.46
N ASN A 16 13.23 4.63 -21.52
CA ASN A 16 13.76 6.01 -21.51
C ASN A 16 13.15 6.91 -20.43
N TYR A 17 11.84 6.85 -20.22
CA TYR A 17 11.17 7.61 -19.16
C TYR A 17 11.50 7.03 -17.78
N TYR A 18 11.35 5.71 -17.66
CA TYR A 18 11.45 5.03 -16.37
C TYR A 18 12.86 5.09 -15.78
N ASP A 19 13.88 5.04 -16.64
CA ASP A 19 15.28 5.12 -16.21
C ASP A 19 15.65 6.45 -15.54
N HIS A 20 14.87 7.50 -15.79
CA HIS A 20 15.01 8.80 -15.13
C HIS A 20 14.03 9.02 -13.97
N ALA A 21 12.95 8.27 -13.91
CA ALA A 21 11.92 8.42 -12.89
C ALA A 21 12.11 7.42 -11.72
N GLY A 22 12.32 6.15 -12.03
CA GLY A 22 12.35 5.08 -11.05
C GLY A 22 11.00 4.83 -10.36
N ALA A 23 10.95 3.82 -9.51
CA ALA A 23 9.78 3.47 -8.73
C ALA A 23 9.36 4.58 -7.75
N LEU A 24 10.32 5.34 -7.24
CA LEU A 24 10.04 6.42 -6.27
C LEU A 24 9.22 7.54 -6.90
N LYS A 25 9.60 8.05 -8.07
CA LYS A 25 8.88 9.16 -8.71
C LYS A 25 7.64 8.65 -9.43
N ASP A 26 7.76 7.55 -10.20
CA ASP A 26 6.67 7.03 -11.04
C ASP A 26 5.49 6.55 -10.17
N MET A 27 5.76 5.84 -9.08
CA MET A 27 4.72 5.19 -8.28
C MET A 27 4.55 5.78 -6.88
N VAL A 28 5.63 5.92 -6.11
CA VAL A 28 5.49 6.36 -4.71
C VAL A 28 4.98 7.78 -4.65
N GLN A 29 5.66 8.71 -5.30
CA GLN A 29 5.34 10.13 -5.25
C GLN A 29 4.00 10.44 -5.93
N ASN A 30 3.73 9.87 -7.09
CA ASN A 30 2.54 10.20 -7.88
C ASN A 30 1.26 9.48 -7.39
N HIS A 31 1.37 8.25 -6.90
CA HIS A 31 0.20 7.40 -6.64
C HIS A 31 0.09 6.95 -5.19
N LEU A 32 1.15 6.36 -4.62
CA LEU A 32 1.04 5.70 -3.32
C LEU A 32 0.92 6.69 -2.16
N LEU A 33 1.57 7.85 -2.25
CA LEU A 33 1.38 8.92 -1.27
C LEU A 33 -0.04 9.50 -1.33
N GLN A 34 -0.68 9.54 -2.50
CA GLN A 34 -2.09 9.94 -2.61
C GLN A 34 -3.00 8.91 -1.94
N ILE A 35 -2.84 7.62 -2.23
CA ILE A 35 -3.61 6.55 -1.56
C ILE A 35 -3.41 6.62 -0.06
N MET A 36 -2.18 6.77 0.40
CA MET A 36 -1.87 6.90 1.82
C MET A 36 -2.56 8.10 2.46
N SER A 37 -2.52 9.26 1.79
CA SER A 37 -3.15 10.48 2.31
C SER A 37 -4.67 10.34 2.42
N ILE A 38 -5.33 9.70 1.43
CA ILE A 38 -6.78 9.40 1.47
C ILE A 38 -7.11 8.49 2.66
N VAL A 39 -6.34 7.42 2.85
CA VAL A 39 -6.53 6.47 3.97
C VAL A 39 -6.34 7.15 5.32
N ALA A 40 -5.46 8.14 5.37
CA ALA A 40 -5.07 8.80 6.61
C ALA A 40 -5.89 10.06 6.96
N VAL A 41 -6.76 10.54 6.07
CA VAL A 41 -7.67 11.67 6.35
C VAL A 41 -8.52 11.38 7.58
N ASP A 42 -8.66 12.37 8.44
CA ASP A 42 -9.46 12.27 9.69
C ASP A 42 -10.92 12.64 9.44
N ASP A 43 -11.17 13.76 8.78
CA ASP A 43 -12.51 14.23 8.44
C ASP A 43 -12.74 14.22 6.92
N PRO A 44 -13.45 13.22 6.38
CA PRO A 44 -13.70 13.15 4.95
C PRO A 44 -14.82 14.10 4.46
N THR A 45 -15.45 14.87 5.35
CA THR A 45 -16.58 15.76 5.01
C THR A 45 -16.14 17.11 4.47
N GLY A 46 -14.87 17.49 4.68
CA GLY A 46 -14.26 18.73 4.22
C GLY A 46 -13.72 18.66 2.78
N ASN A 47 -12.95 19.68 2.41
CA ASN A 47 -12.23 19.68 1.14
C ASN A 47 -11.13 18.60 1.15
N MET A 48 -11.33 17.53 0.38
CA MET A 48 -10.44 16.37 0.36
C MET A 48 -8.99 16.75 0.02
N ASN A 49 -8.77 17.67 -0.93
CA ASN A 49 -7.42 18.09 -1.31
C ASN A 49 -6.67 18.78 -0.15
N GLU A 50 -7.38 19.61 0.60
CA GLU A 50 -6.81 20.29 1.77
C GLU A 50 -6.49 19.30 2.89
N GLN A 51 -7.38 18.32 3.12
CA GLN A 51 -7.20 17.26 4.10
C GLN A 51 -6.01 16.37 3.74
N GLN A 52 -5.89 15.95 2.49
CA GLN A 52 -4.74 15.19 2.01
C GLN A 52 -3.42 15.97 2.15
N LEU A 53 -3.43 17.26 1.79
CA LEU A 53 -2.26 18.12 1.97
C LEU A 53 -1.86 18.26 3.44
N ALA A 54 -2.84 18.36 4.34
CA ALA A 54 -2.60 18.41 5.79
C ALA A 54 -1.91 17.12 6.27
N VAL A 55 -2.38 15.94 5.82
CA VAL A 55 -1.75 14.66 6.12
C VAL A 55 -0.30 14.62 5.60
N LEU A 56 -0.08 15.01 4.34
CA LEU A 56 1.26 14.98 3.74
C LEU A 56 2.25 15.93 4.44
N LYS A 57 1.79 17.07 4.96
CA LYS A 57 2.61 17.99 5.76
C LYS A 57 3.00 17.43 7.13
N GLN A 58 2.29 16.42 7.62
CA GLN A 58 2.55 15.75 8.90
C GLN A 58 3.40 14.48 8.73
N LEU A 59 3.83 14.17 7.50
CA LEU A 59 4.76 13.08 7.29
C LEU A 59 6.08 13.38 7.98
N ARG A 60 6.55 12.41 8.78
CA ARG A 60 7.88 12.51 9.39
C ARG A 60 8.95 12.52 8.30
N PRO A 61 9.85 13.51 8.30
CA PRO A 61 10.93 13.57 7.33
C PRO A 61 11.80 12.29 7.37
N VAL A 62 12.12 11.73 6.20
CA VAL A 62 12.96 10.52 6.10
C VAL A 62 14.36 10.77 6.70
N SER A 63 14.85 12.02 6.67
CA SER A 63 16.11 12.44 7.29
C SER A 63 16.16 12.23 8.82
N GLU A 64 15.00 12.14 9.48
CA GLU A 64 14.89 11.86 10.92
C GLU A 64 14.82 10.38 11.24
N LEU A 65 14.79 9.53 10.22
CA LEU A 65 14.71 8.08 10.32
C LEU A 65 16.04 7.43 9.94
N LYS A 66 16.30 6.25 10.47
CA LYS A 66 17.43 5.43 10.01
C LYS A 66 17.05 4.88 8.63
N ILE A 67 17.75 5.33 7.59
CA ILE A 67 17.42 5.04 6.19
C ILE A 67 17.36 3.55 5.91
N GLN A 68 18.27 2.78 6.49
CA GLN A 68 18.37 1.32 6.36
C GLN A 68 17.17 0.55 6.94
N ASP A 69 16.44 1.16 7.89
CA ASP A 69 15.25 0.57 8.51
C ASP A 69 13.94 1.07 7.85
N THR A 70 14.08 2.01 6.91
CA THR A 70 12.97 2.79 6.37
C THR A 70 12.80 2.66 4.87
N LEU A 71 13.91 2.45 4.14
CA LEU A 71 13.95 2.42 2.69
C LEU A 71 14.64 1.15 2.20
N LEU A 72 13.97 0.43 1.31
CA LEU A 72 14.52 -0.69 0.56
C LEU A 72 14.32 -0.42 -0.93
N LEU A 73 15.41 -0.41 -1.69
CA LEU A 73 15.38 -0.25 -3.13
C LEU A 73 15.91 -1.52 -3.80
N GLY A 74 15.41 -1.83 -4.97
CA GLY A 74 15.84 -2.96 -5.77
C GLY A 74 15.66 -2.70 -7.26
N GLN A 75 16.36 -3.48 -8.05
CA GLN A 75 16.24 -3.50 -9.51
C GLN A 75 16.00 -4.94 -9.95
N TYR A 76 15.02 -5.20 -10.82
CA TYR A 76 14.77 -6.55 -11.28
C TYR A 76 15.87 -7.02 -12.25
N GLU A 77 16.10 -8.32 -12.27
CA GLU A 77 17.06 -8.96 -13.15
C GLU A 77 16.68 -8.74 -14.63
N GLY A 78 17.67 -8.34 -15.46
CA GLY A 78 17.47 -8.00 -16.86
C GLY A 78 16.97 -6.57 -17.12
N TYR A 79 16.87 -5.72 -16.10
CA TYR A 79 16.42 -4.31 -16.30
C TYR A 79 17.33 -3.54 -17.26
N ARG A 80 18.65 -3.71 -17.16
CA ARG A 80 19.65 -3.03 -17.99
C ARG A 80 19.70 -3.52 -19.42
N GLU A 81 19.00 -4.61 -19.73
CA GLU A 81 18.84 -5.17 -21.06
C GLU A 81 17.56 -4.68 -21.74
N GLU A 82 16.71 -3.97 -21.01
CA GLU A 82 15.46 -3.41 -21.54
C GLU A 82 15.73 -2.28 -22.53
N LEU A 83 14.81 -2.12 -23.49
CA LEU A 83 14.93 -1.12 -24.52
C LEU A 83 15.00 0.30 -23.96
N HIS A 84 15.99 1.09 -24.39
CA HIS A 84 16.23 2.47 -23.95
C HIS A 84 16.55 2.64 -22.45
N VAL A 85 17.09 1.61 -21.81
CA VAL A 85 17.68 1.68 -20.47
C VAL A 85 19.20 1.79 -20.60
N ASP A 86 19.83 2.61 -19.75
CA ASP A 86 21.30 2.71 -19.71
C ASP A 86 21.86 1.37 -19.17
N PRO A 87 22.83 0.73 -19.85
CA PRO A 87 23.45 -0.51 -19.39
C PRO A 87 24.13 -0.40 -18.02
N THR A 88 24.41 0.81 -17.55
CA THR A 88 24.99 1.08 -16.22
C THR A 88 23.98 1.61 -15.22
N SER A 89 22.70 1.68 -15.58
CA SER A 89 21.63 2.22 -14.75
C SER A 89 21.58 1.58 -13.36
N THR A 90 21.40 2.42 -12.36
CA THR A 90 21.13 2.04 -10.97
C THR A 90 19.72 2.42 -10.53
N THR A 91 18.85 2.77 -11.49
CA THR A 91 17.47 3.17 -11.23
C THR A 91 16.69 2.03 -10.59
N GLU A 92 16.03 2.32 -9.51
CA GLU A 92 15.23 1.35 -8.78
C GLU A 92 13.94 1.02 -9.52
N THR A 93 13.64 -0.27 -9.62
CA THR A 93 12.38 -0.82 -10.15
C THR A 93 11.49 -1.40 -9.07
N PHE A 94 12.00 -1.43 -7.85
CA PHE A 94 11.29 -1.76 -6.63
C PHE A 94 11.63 -0.73 -5.55
N ALA A 95 10.60 -0.30 -4.82
CA ALA A 95 10.77 0.53 -3.63
C ALA A 95 9.86 0.03 -2.50
N GLY A 96 10.43 -0.13 -1.32
CA GLY A 96 9.73 -0.40 -0.07
C GLY A 96 10.06 0.68 0.94
N LEU A 97 9.03 1.29 1.54
CA LEU A 97 9.18 2.39 2.50
C LEU A 97 8.39 2.11 3.77
N LYS A 98 8.93 2.57 4.89
CA LYS A 98 8.24 2.63 6.17
C LYS A 98 8.13 4.09 6.58
N LEU A 99 6.91 4.62 6.58
CA LEU A 99 6.61 6.02 6.85
C LEU A 99 5.82 6.17 8.15
N PHE A 100 5.85 7.37 8.73
CA PHE A 100 5.07 7.74 9.91
C PHE A 100 4.39 9.08 9.68
N ILE A 101 3.19 9.24 10.23
CA ILE A 101 2.43 10.48 10.23
C ILE A 101 2.41 10.99 11.68
N ASP A 102 2.93 12.18 11.90
CA ASP A 102 3.08 12.79 13.22
C ASP A 102 1.84 13.62 13.57
N ASN A 103 0.74 12.91 13.86
CA ASN A 103 -0.49 13.47 14.40
C ASN A 103 -1.06 12.54 15.48
N GLU A 104 -2.05 13.01 16.22
CA GLU A 104 -2.66 12.28 17.34
C GLU A 104 -3.24 10.93 16.90
N ARG A 105 -3.93 10.90 15.75
CA ARG A 105 -4.59 9.69 15.22
C ARG A 105 -3.62 8.59 14.83
N TRP A 106 -2.50 8.97 14.17
CA TRP A 106 -1.58 8.03 13.55
C TRP A 106 -0.25 7.88 14.29
N GLN A 107 -0.10 8.54 15.44
CA GLN A 107 1.13 8.46 16.22
C GLN A 107 1.53 7.01 16.53
N GLY A 108 2.75 6.65 16.14
CA GLY A 108 3.30 5.31 16.35
C GLY A 108 2.78 4.23 15.40
N VAL A 109 1.88 4.57 14.46
CA VAL A 109 1.39 3.63 13.45
C VAL A 109 2.28 3.67 12.22
N PRO A 110 2.97 2.57 11.86
CA PRO A 110 3.77 2.52 10.64
C PRO A 110 2.88 2.36 9.40
N PHE A 111 3.23 3.10 8.35
CA PHE A 111 2.71 2.93 7.00
C PHE A 111 3.80 2.28 6.14
N TYR A 112 3.57 1.04 5.73
CA TYR A 112 4.45 0.32 4.82
C TYR A 112 3.93 0.49 3.40
N ILE A 113 4.73 1.10 2.55
CA ILE A 113 4.43 1.32 1.14
C ILE A 113 5.39 0.47 0.32
N ARG A 114 4.89 -0.25 -0.66
CA ARG A 114 5.72 -1.01 -1.59
C ARG A 114 5.19 -0.96 -3.01
N THR A 115 6.10 -0.84 -3.94
CA THR A 115 5.82 -0.91 -5.37
C THR A 115 6.95 -1.63 -6.10
N GLY A 116 6.67 -2.22 -7.23
CA GLY A 116 7.69 -2.86 -8.04
C GLY A 116 7.16 -3.37 -9.38
N LYS A 117 8.07 -3.45 -10.35
CA LYS A 117 7.85 -4.07 -11.65
C LYS A 117 8.45 -5.48 -11.67
N LYS A 118 8.00 -6.32 -12.62
CA LYS A 118 8.34 -7.76 -12.71
C LYS A 118 8.11 -8.52 -11.40
N MET A 119 7.03 -8.20 -10.71
CA MET A 119 6.62 -8.89 -9.49
C MET A 119 5.82 -10.14 -9.81
N ALA A 120 5.70 -11.05 -8.83
CA ALA A 120 5.00 -12.33 -9.00
C ALA A 120 3.49 -12.20 -9.27
N ARG A 121 2.90 -11.03 -9.03
CA ARG A 121 1.47 -10.75 -9.26
C ARG A 121 1.24 -9.26 -9.47
N ARG A 122 0.15 -8.95 -10.21
CA ARG A 122 -0.39 -7.59 -10.28
C ARG A 122 -1.35 -7.37 -9.11
N GLU A 123 -1.12 -6.30 -8.34
CA GLU A 123 -1.92 -6.00 -7.15
C GLU A 123 -1.83 -4.53 -6.80
N ILE A 124 -2.98 -3.88 -6.61
CA ILE A 124 -3.06 -2.61 -5.89
C ILE A 124 -4.04 -2.82 -4.74
N GLU A 125 -3.53 -2.79 -3.51
CA GLU A 125 -4.34 -2.99 -2.31
C GLU A 125 -3.86 -2.14 -1.13
N VAL A 126 -4.80 -1.84 -0.25
CA VAL A 126 -4.54 -1.30 1.10
C VAL A 126 -4.97 -2.33 2.12
N LYS A 127 -4.08 -2.64 3.06
CA LYS A 127 -4.32 -3.57 4.16
C LYS A 127 -4.13 -2.86 5.49
N ILE A 128 -5.19 -2.80 6.29
CA ILE A 128 -5.19 -2.19 7.62
C ILE A 128 -5.31 -3.28 8.66
N THR A 129 -4.21 -3.56 9.35
CA THR A 129 -4.18 -4.50 10.46
C THR A 129 -4.50 -3.74 11.74
N PHE A 130 -5.60 -4.11 12.40
CA PHE A 130 -6.02 -3.50 13.66
C PHE A 130 -5.15 -3.95 14.83
N LYS A 131 -5.22 -3.23 15.94
CA LYS A 131 -4.55 -3.65 17.16
C LYS A 131 -5.12 -4.99 17.62
N ARG A 132 -4.23 -5.87 18.05
CA ARG A 132 -4.61 -7.18 18.59
C ARG A 132 -5.42 -6.99 19.89
N GLN A 133 -6.58 -7.64 19.96
CA GLN A 133 -7.46 -7.55 21.15
C GLN A 133 -7.01 -8.49 22.27
N ARG A 134 -6.46 -9.64 21.92
CA ARG A 134 -5.94 -10.66 22.82
C ARG A 134 -4.68 -11.27 22.23
N GLU A 135 -3.75 -11.71 23.06
CA GLU A 135 -2.47 -12.27 22.60
C GLU A 135 -2.60 -13.58 21.81
N ASP A 136 -3.61 -14.37 22.16
CA ASP A 136 -3.91 -15.68 21.54
C ASP A 136 -4.73 -15.58 20.24
N LEU A 137 -5.16 -14.37 19.84
CA LEU A 137 -5.94 -14.15 18.62
C LEU A 137 -5.14 -13.38 17.57
N ASP A 138 -5.32 -13.73 16.32
CA ASP A 138 -4.84 -12.91 15.22
C ASP A 138 -5.58 -11.56 15.17
N PRO A 139 -4.91 -10.47 14.77
CA PRO A 139 -5.58 -9.19 14.60
C PRO A 139 -6.64 -9.25 13.50
N ASN A 140 -7.68 -8.44 13.62
CA ASN A 140 -8.61 -8.20 12.52
C ASN A 140 -7.90 -7.41 11.41
N VAL A 141 -8.27 -7.65 10.16
CA VAL A 141 -7.64 -7.02 8.99
C VAL A 141 -8.71 -6.53 8.03
N LEU A 142 -8.71 -5.23 7.75
CA LEU A 142 -9.48 -4.66 6.65
C LEU A 142 -8.61 -4.62 5.40
N VAL A 143 -9.13 -5.15 4.30
CA VAL A 143 -8.45 -5.16 2.99
C VAL A 143 -9.31 -4.42 1.98
N ILE A 144 -8.72 -3.45 1.32
CA ILE A 144 -9.30 -2.68 0.22
C ILE A 144 -8.51 -3.04 -1.04
N LYS A 145 -9.11 -3.82 -1.92
CA LYS A 145 -8.54 -4.16 -3.24
C LYS A 145 -8.96 -3.10 -4.24
N ILE A 146 -7.99 -2.60 -5.01
CA ILE A 146 -8.21 -1.60 -6.06
C ILE A 146 -8.04 -2.23 -7.44
N GLN A 147 -7.03 -3.10 -7.61
CA GLN A 147 -6.76 -3.84 -8.85
C GLN A 147 -6.16 -5.22 -8.54
N PRO A 148 -6.34 -6.23 -9.42
CA PRO A 148 -7.12 -6.24 -10.68
C PRO A 148 -8.62 -6.32 -10.45
N THR A 149 -9.06 -6.74 -9.28
CA THR A 149 -10.47 -6.89 -8.90
C THR A 149 -10.76 -5.97 -7.72
N GLU A 150 -11.71 -5.07 -7.87
CA GLU A 150 -12.14 -4.19 -6.79
C GLU A 150 -12.91 -4.95 -5.72
N GLY A 151 -12.73 -4.56 -4.46
CA GLY A 151 -13.45 -5.14 -3.35
C GLY A 151 -12.94 -4.65 -2.00
N VAL A 152 -13.81 -4.72 -1.01
CA VAL A 152 -13.47 -4.44 0.39
C VAL A 152 -13.94 -5.61 1.23
N TYR A 153 -13.08 -6.14 2.07
CA TYR A 153 -13.45 -7.19 3.01
C TYR A 153 -12.76 -7.01 4.36
N LEU A 154 -13.42 -7.51 5.39
CA LEU A 154 -12.93 -7.54 6.76
C LEU A 154 -12.71 -8.99 7.20
N GLU A 155 -11.49 -9.34 7.58
CA GLU A 155 -11.16 -10.58 8.29
C GLU A 155 -11.25 -10.31 9.79
N PHE A 156 -11.99 -11.13 10.51
CA PHE A 156 -12.20 -10.96 11.94
C PHE A 156 -12.44 -12.31 12.65
N ASN A 157 -12.30 -12.30 13.96
CA ASN A 157 -12.49 -13.48 14.78
C ASN A 157 -13.94 -13.57 15.25
N ILE A 158 -14.54 -14.77 15.12
CA ILE A 158 -15.87 -15.08 15.64
C ILE A 158 -15.82 -16.29 16.56
N LYS A 159 -16.70 -16.32 17.56
CA LYS A 159 -16.91 -17.52 18.36
C LYS A 159 -17.78 -18.51 17.55
N THR A 160 -17.33 -19.75 17.44
CA THR A 160 -18.10 -20.80 16.76
C THR A 160 -19.36 -21.10 17.57
N PRO A 161 -20.57 -21.04 16.98
CA PRO A 161 -21.80 -21.34 17.70
C PRO A 161 -21.77 -22.77 18.27
N GLY A 162 -22.05 -22.89 19.57
CA GLY A 162 -22.06 -24.19 20.27
C GLY A 162 -20.69 -24.71 20.72
N GLU A 163 -19.63 -24.02 20.44
CA GLU A 163 -18.26 -24.39 20.82
C GLU A 163 -17.56 -23.27 21.57
N ASP A 164 -16.48 -23.61 22.30
CA ASP A 164 -15.59 -22.61 22.91
C ASP A 164 -14.40 -22.23 21.99
N SER A 165 -14.51 -22.59 20.72
CA SER A 165 -13.50 -22.27 19.70
C SER A 165 -13.75 -20.92 19.07
N ILE A 166 -12.65 -20.25 18.67
CA ILE A 166 -12.67 -19.01 17.90
C ILE A 166 -12.09 -19.30 16.52
N THR A 167 -12.82 -18.91 15.49
CA THR A 167 -12.43 -19.08 14.08
C THR A 167 -12.37 -17.76 13.37
N LYS A 168 -11.59 -17.70 12.27
CA LYS A 168 -11.58 -16.54 11.37
C LYS A 168 -12.81 -16.59 10.46
N ALA A 169 -13.44 -15.45 10.30
CA ALA A 169 -14.49 -15.19 9.32
C ALA A 169 -14.11 -14.03 8.43
N GLN A 170 -14.66 -14.00 7.24
CA GLN A 170 -14.53 -12.90 6.30
C GLN A 170 -15.91 -12.31 6.03
N MET A 171 -16.00 -10.99 6.05
CA MET A 171 -17.17 -10.26 5.59
C MET A 171 -16.79 -9.43 4.37
N ASP A 172 -17.45 -9.65 3.25
CA ASP A 172 -17.25 -8.93 2.01
C ASP A 172 -18.24 -7.76 1.92
N PHE A 173 -17.71 -6.56 1.67
CA PHE A 173 -18.48 -5.35 1.41
C PHE A 173 -18.60 -5.19 -0.11
N CYS A 174 -19.57 -5.87 -0.71
CA CYS A 174 -19.76 -5.84 -2.15
C CYS A 174 -20.55 -4.57 -2.57
N GLN A 175 -19.94 -3.69 -3.35
CA GLN A 175 -20.64 -2.53 -3.91
C GLN A 175 -21.67 -2.93 -4.98
N ASN A 176 -21.51 -4.08 -5.63
CA ASN A 176 -22.37 -4.57 -6.71
C ASN A 176 -23.43 -5.58 -6.25
N CYS A 177 -23.54 -5.91 -4.97
CA CYS A 177 -24.53 -6.87 -4.48
C CYS A 177 -25.97 -6.43 -4.74
N ASN A 178 -26.22 -5.14 -4.86
CA ASN A 178 -27.57 -4.61 -5.22
C ASN A 178 -27.96 -4.86 -6.68
N LEU A 179 -27.06 -5.29 -7.55
CA LEU A 179 -27.37 -5.64 -8.95
C LEU A 179 -27.81 -7.09 -9.12
N ILE A 180 -27.60 -7.94 -8.10
CA ILE A 180 -27.95 -9.38 -8.15
C ILE A 180 -29.39 -9.63 -7.69
N PHE A 181 -30.01 -8.64 -7.04
CA PHE A 181 -31.37 -8.74 -6.48
C PHE A 181 -32.40 -7.83 -7.17
N LYS A 182 -32.28 -7.64 -8.51
CA LYS A 182 -33.35 -7.03 -9.33
C LYS A 182 -33.99 -8.08 -10.20
#